data_0c6a23c7a354f3d173f6123cf1b6b2cd
#
_entry.id   0c6a23c7a354f3d173f6123cf1b6b2cd
#
_cell.length_a   1.000
_cell.length_b   1.000
_cell.length_c   1.000
_cell.angle_alpha   90.00
_cell.angle_beta   90.00
_cell.angle_gamma   90.00
#
_symmetry.space_group_name_H-M   'P 1'
#
loop_
_entity.id
_entity.type
_entity.pdbx_description
1 polymer ?
#
loop_
_entity_poly.entity_id
_entity_poly.type
_entity_poly.pdbx_seq_one_letter_code
_entity_poly.pdbx_strand_id
1 'polypeptide(L)'
;SLLDTIRGSAVSEGEAGAITQHIGATDIPLDTISGMAGELIDPSDFDLPGLLFIDTPGHHSFSTLRARGGALADIAVLVVDVNDGFQPQTEEAIDILRRTGTPFVVAANKVDTTPGWNPQDGEPIQRSMEAQSERAKSMLDENLYEIIGQLSDAGFSADLYWRVQDFQKNIGVVPLSALTGEGVPDLLTVLMGLSQRFMKEEMAIDVTGPGEGTVLEVKDERGFGATVDTVVYDGVIRNGDTIVVGGQNEPIVTEIRALLRPRPLAEIRTEKQFEKVGEVAAAAGVKIAAPDLDQAMAGAPVRVVRDRTVDQVVEEVKAELAEIEVETADNGVVVKADTLGSLEAMANALREAEVPILRAEVGDIAPRDIAVAETANQD
;
A
#
# COMPACT_ATOMS: atom_id res chain seq x y z
N SER A 1 -0.48 -7.67 -13.32
CA SER A 1 -1.21 -6.73 -12.43
C SER A 1 -1.19 -5.32 -12.99
N LEU A 2 -2.05 -4.42 -12.50
CA LEU A 2 -2.06 -3.00 -12.92
C LEU A 2 -0.68 -2.36 -12.69
N LEU A 3 -0.07 -2.65 -11.55
CA LEU A 3 1.24 -2.10 -11.22
C LEU A 3 2.36 -2.65 -12.13
N ASP A 4 2.27 -3.91 -12.55
CA ASP A 4 3.22 -4.47 -13.52
C ASP A 4 3.16 -3.76 -14.87
N THR A 5 1.96 -3.39 -15.31
CA THR A 5 1.78 -2.61 -16.54
C THR A 5 2.42 -1.24 -16.42
N ILE A 6 2.23 -0.55 -15.30
CA ILE A 6 2.87 0.74 -15.03
C ILE A 6 4.39 0.62 -14.95
N ARG A 7 4.92 -0.45 -14.35
CA ARG A 7 6.38 -0.73 -14.27
C ARG A 7 6.99 -1.18 -15.59
N GLY A 8 6.19 -1.71 -16.52
CA GLY A 8 6.68 -2.46 -17.68
C GLY A 8 7.38 -3.77 -17.28
N SER A 9 6.92 -4.42 -16.21
CA SER A 9 7.51 -5.63 -15.60
C SER A 9 6.43 -6.68 -15.32
N ALA A 10 6.83 -7.88 -14.95
CA ALA A 10 5.95 -9.02 -14.66
C ALA A 10 6.23 -9.58 -13.24
N VAL A 11 6.26 -8.71 -12.23
CA VAL A 11 6.58 -9.09 -10.84
C VAL A 11 5.53 -10.06 -10.29
N SER A 12 4.25 -9.79 -10.51
CA SER A 12 3.16 -10.66 -10.02
C SER A 12 3.16 -12.05 -10.63
N GLU A 13 3.68 -12.23 -11.85
CA GLU A 13 3.82 -13.55 -12.48
C GLU A 13 4.83 -14.45 -11.76
N GLY A 14 5.77 -13.87 -11.03
CA GLY A 14 6.75 -14.58 -10.21
C GLY A 14 6.23 -15.03 -8.85
N GLU A 15 5.08 -14.51 -8.41
CA GLU A 15 4.46 -14.87 -7.12
C GLU A 15 3.51 -16.07 -7.28
N ALA A 16 3.35 -16.86 -6.21
CA ALA A 16 2.50 -18.05 -6.23
C ALA A 16 1.04 -17.66 -6.52
N GLY A 17 0.44 -18.28 -7.55
CA GLY A 17 -0.92 -17.97 -7.98
C GLY A 17 -1.06 -16.69 -8.82
N ALA A 18 0.03 -16.03 -9.19
CA ALA A 18 0.06 -14.77 -9.93
C ALA A 18 -0.76 -13.63 -9.26
N ILE A 19 -0.77 -13.62 -7.93
CA ILE A 19 -1.41 -12.60 -7.10
C ILE A 19 -0.38 -11.96 -6.16
N THR A 20 -0.57 -10.70 -5.79
CA THR A 20 0.28 -10.03 -4.81
C THR A 20 0.08 -10.64 -3.42
N GLN A 21 1.14 -11.18 -2.84
CA GLN A 21 1.11 -11.84 -1.53
C GLN A 21 1.79 -11.02 -0.43
N HIS A 22 2.60 -10.04 -0.81
CA HIS A 22 3.36 -9.22 0.13
C HIS A 22 3.24 -7.73 -0.26
N ILE A 23 3.40 -6.85 0.72
CA ILE A 23 3.41 -5.41 0.48
C ILE A 23 4.69 -5.05 -0.27
N GLY A 24 4.57 -4.34 -1.40
CA GLY A 24 5.67 -3.83 -2.21
C GLY A 24 5.61 -2.32 -2.35
N ALA A 25 6.74 -1.70 -2.66
CA ALA A 25 6.82 -0.27 -2.96
C ALA A 25 7.60 -0.03 -4.25
N THR A 26 7.08 0.87 -5.08
CA THR A 26 7.68 1.22 -6.38
C THR A 26 7.59 2.71 -6.63
N ASP A 27 8.73 3.32 -6.88
CA ASP A 27 8.84 4.73 -7.25
C ASP A 27 8.67 4.89 -8.77
N ILE A 28 7.69 5.67 -9.19
CA ILE A 28 7.38 5.96 -10.59
C ILE A 28 7.66 7.45 -10.85
N PRO A 29 8.78 7.79 -11.50
CA PRO A 29 9.14 9.17 -11.79
C PRO A 29 8.14 9.89 -12.70
N LEU A 30 8.02 11.21 -12.55
CA LEU A 30 7.15 12.07 -13.37
C LEU A 30 7.41 11.89 -14.88
N ASP A 31 8.68 11.78 -15.29
CA ASP A 31 9.03 11.56 -16.70
C ASP A 31 8.45 10.25 -17.26
N THR A 32 8.39 9.21 -16.43
CA THR A 32 7.77 7.94 -16.82
C THR A 32 6.26 8.08 -16.91
N ILE A 33 5.64 8.73 -15.91
CA ILE A 33 4.20 8.96 -15.88
C ILE A 33 3.78 9.79 -17.10
N SER A 34 4.46 10.89 -17.39
CA SER A 34 4.17 11.73 -18.55
C SER A 34 4.42 11.00 -19.89
N GLY A 35 5.46 10.15 -19.95
CA GLY A 35 5.70 9.30 -21.11
C GLY A 35 4.56 8.32 -21.38
N MET A 36 3.93 7.77 -20.36
CA MET A 36 2.77 6.87 -20.48
C MET A 36 1.48 7.63 -20.73
N ALA A 37 1.29 8.77 -20.07
CA ALA A 37 0.08 9.59 -20.21
C ALA A 37 0.03 10.38 -21.52
N GLY A 38 1.18 10.55 -22.19
CA GLY A 38 1.30 11.24 -23.46
C GLY A 38 0.78 12.68 -23.40
N GLU A 39 -0.17 13.03 -24.26
CA GLU A 39 -0.75 14.37 -24.33
C GLU A 39 -1.64 14.74 -23.14
N LEU A 40 -1.98 13.80 -22.26
CA LEU A 40 -2.84 14.06 -21.09
C LEU A 40 -2.10 14.74 -19.94
N ILE A 41 -0.77 14.66 -19.89
CA ILE A 41 0.06 15.25 -18.83
C ILE A 41 1.17 16.09 -19.46
N ASP A 42 1.19 17.41 -19.15
CA ASP A 42 2.37 18.24 -19.36
C ASP A 42 3.19 18.22 -18.05
N PRO A 43 4.43 17.69 -18.04
CA PRO A 43 5.25 17.64 -16.84
C PRO A 43 5.48 19.00 -16.19
N SER A 44 5.40 20.09 -16.96
CA SER A 44 5.60 21.46 -16.44
C SER A 44 4.46 21.95 -15.54
N ASP A 45 3.32 21.29 -15.56
CA ASP A 45 2.16 21.64 -14.72
C ASP A 45 2.25 21.04 -13.30
N PHE A 46 3.24 20.17 -13.06
CA PHE A 46 3.36 19.42 -11.81
C PHE A 46 4.67 19.76 -11.07
N ASP A 47 4.52 20.04 -9.77
CA ASP A 47 5.64 20.23 -8.85
C ASP A 47 6.10 18.91 -8.19
N LEU A 48 5.42 17.79 -8.49
CA LEU A 48 5.70 16.45 -7.96
C LEU A 48 6.82 15.77 -8.72
N PRO A 49 7.78 15.11 -8.06
CA PRO A 49 8.84 14.33 -8.72
C PRO A 49 8.34 13.02 -9.33
N GLY A 50 7.17 12.54 -8.90
CA GLY A 50 6.55 11.27 -9.28
C GLY A 50 5.55 10.77 -8.26
N LEU A 51 5.22 9.49 -8.34
CA LEU A 51 4.32 8.80 -7.42
C LEU A 51 5.00 7.57 -6.83
N LEU A 52 4.85 7.36 -5.51
CA LEU A 52 5.21 6.11 -4.86
C LEU A 52 3.98 5.21 -4.80
N PHE A 53 4.01 4.10 -5.50
CA PHE A 53 2.97 3.08 -5.43
C PHE A 53 3.32 2.05 -4.36
N ILE A 54 2.34 1.79 -3.48
CA ILE A 54 2.43 0.73 -2.47
C ILE A 54 1.44 -0.36 -2.88
N ASP A 55 1.97 -1.53 -3.26
CA ASP A 55 1.17 -2.69 -3.63
C ASP A 55 0.80 -3.49 -2.40
N THR A 56 -0.48 -3.84 -2.27
CA THR A 56 -1.01 -4.52 -1.09
C THR A 56 -1.63 -5.85 -1.48
N PRO A 57 -1.40 -6.94 -0.71
CA PRO A 57 -2.13 -8.18 -0.90
C PRO A 57 -3.64 -8.00 -0.75
N GLY A 58 -4.43 -8.71 -1.56
CA GLY A 58 -5.88 -8.57 -1.63
C GLY A 58 -6.66 -9.01 -0.39
N HIS A 59 -6.03 -9.65 0.60
CA HIS A 59 -6.66 -10.08 1.86
C HIS A 59 -5.94 -9.51 3.06
N HIS A 60 -6.67 -8.86 3.97
CA HIS A 60 -6.28 -8.53 5.36
C HIS A 60 -5.06 -7.63 5.59
N SER A 61 -4.36 -7.14 4.57
CA SER A 61 -3.11 -6.37 4.77
C SER A 61 -3.32 -4.86 4.92
N PHE A 62 -4.55 -4.35 4.73
CA PHE A 62 -4.84 -2.92 4.83
C PHE A 62 -4.71 -2.35 6.25
N SER A 63 -4.89 -3.19 7.27
CA SER A 63 -4.74 -2.75 8.66
C SER A 63 -3.30 -2.36 9.01
N THR A 64 -2.32 -3.01 8.38
CA THR A 64 -0.88 -2.71 8.56
C THR A 64 -0.47 -1.38 7.90
N LEU A 65 -1.23 -0.91 6.92
CA LEU A 65 -0.94 0.34 6.21
C LEU A 65 -1.48 1.57 6.94
N ARG A 66 -1.93 1.42 8.18
CA ARG A 66 -2.18 2.55 9.06
C ARG A 66 -0.86 3.03 9.65
N ALA A 67 -0.28 4.04 9.04
CA ALA A 67 0.59 4.90 9.81
C ALA A 67 -0.30 5.64 10.82
N ARG A 68 0.03 5.55 12.09
CA ARG A 68 -0.73 6.21 13.14
C ARG A 68 -0.60 7.70 13.04
N GLY A 69 -1.76 8.36 13.08
CA GLY A 69 -1.91 9.77 12.82
C GLY A 69 -2.28 10.11 11.38
N GLY A 70 -2.32 9.13 10.46
CA GLY A 70 -2.72 9.31 9.08
C GLY A 70 -2.72 7.99 8.29
N ALA A 71 -3.26 7.99 7.08
CA ALA A 71 -3.12 6.88 6.15
C ALA A 71 -1.66 6.80 5.65
N LEU A 72 -1.11 5.59 5.48
CA LEU A 72 0.21 5.40 4.86
C LEU A 72 0.23 5.92 3.41
N ALA A 73 -0.93 5.96 2.76
CA ALA A 73 -1.10 6.45 1.40
C ALA A 73 -2.03 7.67 1.39
N ASP A 74 -1.64 8.68 0.63
CA ASP A 74 -2.41 9.91 0.45
C ASP A 74 -3.67 9.66 -0.37
N ILE A 75 -3.60 8.70 -1.31
CA ILE A 75 -4.68 8.31 -2.20
C ILE A 75 -4.63 6.80 -2.39
N ALA A 76 -5.77 6.14 -2.30
CA ALA A 76 -5.90 4.73 -2.65
C ALA A 76 -6.46 4.53 -4.06
N VAL A 77 -6.05 3.44 -4.71
CA VAL A 77 -6.65 2.96 -5.95
C VAL A 77 -7.38 1.66 -5.65
N LEU A 78 -8.71 1.69 -5.67
CA LEU A 78 -9.54 0.52 -5.51
C LEU A 78 -9.73 -0.14 -6.87
N VAL A 79 -9.15 -1.32 -7.07
CA VAL A 79 -9.23 -2.06 -8.33
C VAL A 79 -10.42 -3.02 -8.30
N VAL A 80 -11.34 -2.83 -9.24
CA VAL A 80 -12.58 -3.63 -9.38
C VAL A 80 -12.64 -4.23 -10.78
N ASP A 81 -13.02 -5.49 -10.91
CA ASP A 81 -13.32 -6.09 -12.20
C ASP A 81 -14.61 -5.50 -12.77
N VAL A 82 -14.53 -4.91 -13.97
CA VAL A 82 -15.68 -4.21 -14.57
C VAL A 82 -16.85 -5.14 -14.89
N ASN A 83 -16.61 -6.43 -15.06
CA ASN A 83 -17.65 -7.40 -15.39
C ASN A 83 -18.23 -8.11 -14.14
N ASP A 84 -17.47 -8.19 -13.07
CA ASP A 84 -17.89 -8.90 -11.83
C ASP A 84 -18.41 -7.94 -10.75
N GLY A 85 -18.09 -6.62 -10.86
CA GLY A 85 -18.46 -5.63 -9.87
C GLY A 85 -17.81 -5.87 -8.50
N PHE A 86 -18.49 -5.47 -7.43
CA PHE A 86 -17.99 -5.63 -6.08
C PHE A 86 -18.00 -7.09 -5.63
N GLN A 87 -16.90 -7.48 -5.03
CA GLN A 87 -16.69 -8.75 -4.37
C GLN A 87 -16.56 -8.52 -2.86
N PRO A 88 -16.69 -9.54 -1.99
CA PRO A 88 -16.56 -9.36 -0.54
C PRO A 88 -15.28 -8.63 -0.11
N GLN A 89 -14.17 -8.86 -0.82
CA GLN A 89 -12.90 -8.17 -0.58
C GLN A 89 -12.95 -6.67 -0.95
N THR A 90 -13.75 -6.33 -1.96
CA THR A 90 -13.99 -4.92 -2.36
C THR A 90 -14.75 -4.18 -1.26
N GLU A 91 -15.77 -4.81 -0.69
CA GLU A 91 -16.56 -4.26 0.41
C GLU A 91 -15.70 -4.04 1.66
N GLU A 92 -14.85 -5.03 2.00
CA GLU A 92 -13.87 -4.90 3.09
C GLU A 92 -12.90 -3.73 2.87
N ALA A 93 -12.35 -3.61 1.67
CA ALA A 93 -11.46 -2.50 1.31
C ALA A 93 -12.16 -1.14 1.44
N ILE A 94 -13.41 -1.03 0.99
CA ILE A 94 -14.22 0.18 1.11
C ILE A 94 -14.47 0.55 2.57
N ASP A 95 -14.77 -0.42 3.43
CA ASP A 95 -14.98 -0.19 4.86
C ASP A 95 -13.70 0.30 5.54
N ILE A 96 -12.55 -0.19 5.14
CA ILE A 96 -11.26 0.28 5.62
C ILE A 96 -11.01 1.72 5.17
N LEU A 97 -11.17 2.02 3.86
CA LEU A 97 -11.00 3.36 3.32
C LEU A 97 -11.93 4.38 3.99
N ARG A 98 -13.18 3.96 4.30
CA ARG A 98 -14.12 4.79 5.06
C ARG A 98 -13.65 5.06 6.48
N ARG A 99 -13.17 4.03 7.19
CA ARG A 99 -12.70 4.16 8.58
C ARG A 99 -11.43 5.00 8.69
N THR A 100 -10.54 4.91 7.72
CA THR A 100 -9.30 5.68 7.69
C THR A 100 -9.48 7.10 7.14
N GLY A 101 -10.61 7.37 6.47
CA GLY A 101 -10.83 8.64 5.77
C GLY A 101 -9.92 8.84 4.56
N THR A 102 -9.30 7.75 4.04
CA THR A 102 -8.38 7.82 2.91
C THR A 102 -9.13 8.12 1.62
N PRO A 103 -8.80 9.20 0.90
CA PRO A 103 -9.34 9.46 -0.43
C PRO A 103 -9.02 8.31 -1.39
N PHE A 104 -9.93 7.98 -2.30
CA PHE A 104 -9.66 6.93 -3.27
C PHE A 104 -10.30 7.19 -4.62
N VAL A 105 -9.76 6.53 -5.63
CA VAL A 105 -10.34 6.41 -6.98
C VAL A 105 -10.61 4.94 -7.28
N VAL A 106 -11.56 4.66 -8.16
CA VAL A 106 -11.85 3.30 -8.59
C VAL A 106 -11.25 3.06 -9.97
N ALA A 107 -10.39 2.06 -10.08
CA ALA A 107 -9.91 1.52 -11.34
C ALA A 107 -10.83 0.36 -11.76
N ALA A 108 -11.79 0.63 -12.65
CA ALA A 108 -12.68 -0.39 -13.23
C ALA A 108 -11.89 -1.17 -14.29
N ASN A 109 -11.25 -2.25 -13.87
CA ASN A 109 -10.26 -3.00 -14.64
C ASN A 109 -10.90 -4.09 -15.51
N LYS A 110 -10.11 -4.62 -16.45
CA LYS A 110 -10.47 -5.69 -17.40
C LYS A 110 -11.52 -5.27 -18.45
N VAL A 111 -11.49 -4.03 -18.88
CA VAL A 111 -12.33 -3.54 -19.98
C VAL A 111 -12.15 -4.37 -21.25
N ASP A 112 -10.94 -4.88 -21.48
CA ASP A 112 -10.59 -5.77 -22.60
C ASP A 112 -11.41 -7.07 -22.65
N THR A 113 -11.99 -7.50 -21.54
CA THR A 113 -12.82 -8.71 -21.44
C THR A 113 -14.33 -8.43 -21.69
N THR A 114 -14.71 -7.16 -21.86
CA THR A 114 -16.10 -6.79 -22.21
C THR A 114 -16.47 -7.40 -23.56
N PRO A 115 -17.62 -8.09 -23.68
CA PRO A 115 -18.00 -8.76 -24.91
C PRO A 115 -18.05 -7.83 -26.13
N GLY A 116 -17.21 -8.15 -27.13
CA GLY A 116 -17.13 -7.37 -28.37
C GLY A 116 -16.24 -6.14 -28.31
N TRP A 117 -15.51 -5.97 -27.21
CA TRP A 117 -14.45 -4.96 -27.10
C TRP A 117 -13.28 -5.28 -28.04
N ASN A 118 -12.76 -4.25 -28.69
CA ASN A 118 -11.59 -4.33 -29.55
C ASN A 118 -10.44 -3.53 -28.90
N PRO A 119 -9.49 -4.18 -28.20
CA PRO A 119 -8.46 -3.48 -27.44
C PRO A 119 -7.62 -2.51 -28.28
N GLN A 120 -7.27 -1.37 -27.69
CA GLN A 120 -6.39 -0.34 -28.24
C GLN A 120 -5.23 -0.14 -27.27
N ASP A 121 -4.15 -0.89 -27.46
CA ASP A 121 -3.05 -0.99 -26.49
C ASP A 121 -2.47 0.38 -26.11
N GLY A 122 -2.50 0.68 -24.80
CA GLY A 122 -1.92 1.88 -24.20
C GLY A 122 -2.66 3.20 -24.48
N GLU A 123 -3.79 3.15 -25.20
CA GLU A 123 -4.55 4.36 -25.50
C GLU A 123 -5.37 4.86 -24.31
N PRO A 124 -5.59 6.17 -24.19
CA PRO A 124 -6.58 6.72 -23.28
C PRO A 124 -7.96 6.11 -23.51
N ILE A 125 -8.70 5.85 -22.43
CA ILE A 125 -9.96 5.11 -22.52
C ILE A 125 -11.01 5.76 -23.41
N GLN A 126 -11.07 7.09 -23.44
CA GLN A 126 -12.03 7.79 -24.31
C GLN A 126 -11.75 7.56 -25.80
N ARG A 127 -10.45 7.53 -26.19
CA ARG A 127 -10.05 7.18 -27.57
C ARG A 127 -10.36 5.71 -27.87
N SER A 128 -10.08 4.81 -26.93
CA SER A 128 -10.43 3.39 -27.09
C SER A 128 -11.95 3.21 -27.29
N MET A 129 -12.76 3.94 -26.53
CA MET A 129 -14.24 3.90 -26.69
C MET A 129 -14.70 4.37 -28.07
N GLU A 130 -14.05 5.36 -28.67
CA GLU A 130 -14.41 5.83 -30.03
C GLU A 130 -14.27 4.73 -31.09
N ALA A 131 -13.30 3.82 -30.90
CA ALA A 131 -13.03 2.70 -31.79
C ALA A 131 -13.99 1.50 -31.60
N GLN A 132 -14.87 1.53 -30.59
CA GLN A 132 -15.73 0.40 -30.26
C GLN A 132 -17.08 0.43 -30.99
N SER A 133 -17.67 -0.75 -31.10
CA SER A 133 -19.07 -0.88 -31.55
C SER A 133 -20.04 -0.32 -30.50
N GLU A 134 -21.18 0.19 -30.92
CA GLU A 134 -22.21 0.69 -30.00
C GLU A 134 -22.65 -0.36 -28.97
N ARG A 135 -22.66 -1.64 -29.38
CA ARG A 135 -22.99 -2.74 -28.47
C ARG A 135 -21.93 -2.89 -27.35
N ALA A 136 -20.65 -2.85 -27.69
CA ALA A 136 -19.58 -2.96 -26.69
C ALA A 136 -19.58 -1.75 -25.75
N LYS A 137 -19.81 -0.53 -26.27
CA LYS A 137 -19.97 0.68 -25.47
C LYS A 137 -21.14 0.56 -24.49
N SER A 138 -22.30 0.13 -24.94
CA SER A 138 -23.46 -0.04 -24.07
C SER A 138 -23.24 -1.07 -22.98
N MET A 139 -22.57 -2.17 -23.27
CA MET A 139 -22.24 -3.17 -22.25
C MET A 139 -21.25 -2.64 -21.22
N LEU A 140 -20.21 -1.92 -21.66
CA LEU A 140 -19.28 -1.29 -20.74
C LEU A 140 -19.99 -0.24 -19.87
N ASP A 141 -20.84 0.60 -20.47
CA ASP A 141 -21.61 1.61 -19.74
C ASP A 141 -22.51 0.97 -18.67
N GLU A 142 -23.23 -0.12 -19.01
CA GLU A 142 -24.07 -0.85 -18.06
C GLU A 142 -23.26 -1.32 -16.85
N ASN A 143 -22.11 -1.97 -17.08
CA ASN A 143 -21.24 -2.46 -16.02
C ASN A 143 -20.66 -1.31 -15.17
N LEU A 144 -20.26 -0.19 -15.79
CA LEU A 144 -19.76 0.97 -15.08
C LEU A 144 -20.83 1.62 -14.20
N TYR A 145 -22.08 1.71 -14.68
CA TYR A 145 -23.18 2.21 -13.87
C TYR A 145 -23.55 1.25 -12.73
N GLU A 146 -23.34 -0.05 -12.88
CA GLU A 146 -23.49 -1.01 -11.78
C GLU A 146 -22.47 -0.74 -10.66
N ILE A 147 -21.19 -0.55 -11.01
CA ILE A 147 -20.15 -0.18 -10.04
C ILE A 147 -20.48 1.15 -9.34
N ILE A 148 -20.94 2.17 -10.08
CA ILE A 148 -21.36 3.45 -9.52
C ILE A 148 -22.55 3.26 -8.56
N GLY A 149 -23.50 2.38 -8.91
CA GLY A 149 -24.63 2.01 -8.06
C GLY A 149 -24.15 1.35 -6.75
N GLN A 150 -23.25 0.38 -6.83
CA GLN A 150 -22.67 -0.29 -5.66
C GLN A 150 -21.91 0.69 -4.75
N LEU A 151 -21.16 1.66 -5.31
CA LEU A 151 -20.54 2.74 -4.53
C LEU A 151 -21.60 3.60 -3.83
N SER A 152 -22.70 3.91 -4.49
CA SER A 152 -23.81 4.66 -3.91
C SER A 152 -24.47 3.90 -2.75
N ASP A 153 -24.69 2.61 -2.89
CA ASP A 153 -25.21 1.73 -1.83
C ASP A 153 -24.25 1.66 -0.64
N ALA A 154 -22.94 1.72 -0.91
CA ALA A 154 -21.90 1.87 0.09
C ALA A 154 -21.80 3.29 0.68
N GLY A 155 -22.66 4.24 0.29
CA GLY A 155 -22.73 5.59 0.83
C GLY A 155 -21.75 6.60 0.23
N PHE A 156 -21.17 6.30 -0.92
CA PHE A 156 -20.28 7.20 -1.65
C PHE A 156 -20.96 7.79 -2.89
N SER A 157 -20.71 9.06 -3.16
CA SER A 157 -21.08 9.67 -4.45
C SER A 157 -19.95 9.40 -5.45
N ALA A 158 -20.27 8.84 -6.60
CA ALA A 158 -19.29 8.49 -7.63
C ALA A 158 -19.82 8.79 -9.04
N ASP A 159 -18.93 9.08 -9.97
CA ASP A 159 -19.21 9.17 -11.41
C ASP A 159 -17.94 8.83 -12.21
N LEU A 160 -18.08 8.68 -13.51
CA LEU A 160 -16.94 8.52 -14.41
C LEU A 160 -15.99 9.71 -14.27
N TYR A 161 -14.67 9.45 -14.18
CA TYR A 161 -13.66 10.46 -13.83
C TYR A 161 -13.77 11.74 -14.69
N TRP A 162 -14.14 11.63 -15.98
CA TRP A 162 -14.28 12.78 -16.88
C TRP A 162 -15.59 13.58 -16.68
N ARG A 163 -16.49 13.13 -15.81
CA ARG A 163 -17.71 13.86 -15.40
C ARG A 163 -17.58 14.45 -14.02
N VAL A 164 -16.62 13.98 -13.22
CA VAL A 164 -16.39 14.48 -11.86
C VAL A 164 -15.83 15.89 -11.93
N GLN A 165 -16.56 16.84 -11.36
CA GLN A 165 -16.13 18.22 -11.24
C GLN A 165 -15.40 18.51 -9.93
N ASP A 166 -15.72 17.76 -8.87
CA ASP A 166 -15.15 17.91 -7.54
C ASP A 166 -14.83 16.54 -6.95
N PHE A 167 -13.56 16.16 -6.99
CA PHE A 167 -13.06 14.90 -6.46
C PHE A 167 -13.03 14.83 -4.93
N GLN A 168 -13.28 15.94 -4.22
CA GLN A 168 -13.46 15.90 -2.76
C GLN A 168 -14.83 15.34 -2.38
N LYS A 169 -15.81 15.46 -3.27
CA LYS A 169 -17.20 15.04 -3.02
C LYS A 169 -17.59 13.78 -3.78
N ASN A 170 -16.90 13.51 -4.89
CA ASN A 170 -17.26 12.42 -5.77
C ASN A 170 -16.03 11.56 -6.08
N ILE A 171 -16.19 10.27 -5.98
CA ILE A 171 -15.18 9.30 -6.37
C ILE A 171 -15.15 9.19 -7.89
N GLY A 172 -13.96 9.29 -8.47
CA GLY A 172 -13.76 9.08 -9.89
C GLY A 172 -13.63 7.58 -10.21
N VAL A 173 -14.47 7.09 -11.13
CA VAL A 173 -14.35 5.76 -11.69
C VAL A 173 -13.59 5.84 -13.01
N VAL A 174 -12.47 5.16 -13.11
CA VAL A 174 -11.59 5.13 -14.28
C VAL A 174 -11.64 3.74 -14.92
N PRO A 175 -12.30 3.58 -16.07
CA PRO A 175 -12.27 2.31 -16.79
C PRO A 175 -10.89 2.09 -17.40
N LEU A 176 -10.35 0.88 -17.27
CA LEU A 176 -9.04 0.53 -17.80
C LEU A 176 -8.87 -0.97 -18.02
N SER A 177 -7.81 -1.34 -18.73
CA SER A 177 -7.31 -2.71 -18.78
C SER A 177 -5.83 -2.74 -18.36
N ALA A 178 -5.56 -3.42 -17.26
CA ALA A 178 -4.18 -3.67 -16.85
C ALA A 178 -3.44 -4.63 -17.79
N LEU A 179 -4.13 -5.35 -18.67
CA LEU A 179 -3.53 -6.26 -19.64
C LEU A 179 -3.03 -5.50 -20.88
N THR A 180 -3.86 -4.64 -21.44
CA THR A 180 -3.58 -3.91 -22.68
C THR A 180 -3.01 -2.51 -22.44
N GLY A 181 -3.10 -2.00 -21.21
CA GLY A 181 -2.66 -0.65 -20.86
C GLY A 181 -3.69 0.45 -21.18
N GLU A 182 -4.83 0.09 -21.81
CA GLU A 182 -5.91 1.05 -22.08
C GLU A 182 -6.42 1.70 -20.80
N GLY A 183 -6.62 3.01 -20.79
CA GLY A 183 -7.10 3.77 -19.63
C GLY A 183 -6.08 3.92 -18.50
N VAL A 184 -4.90 3.29 -18.58
CA VAL A 184 -3.81 3.53 -17.62
C VAL A 184 -3.29 4.96 -17.69
N PRO A 185 -3.14 5.59 -18.88
CA PRO A 185 -2.87 7.03 -19.01
C PRO A 185 -3.85 7.91 -18.25
N ASP A 186 -5.14 7.56 -18.30
CA ASP A 186 -6.21 8.30 -17.61
C ASP A 186 -6.10 8.18 -16.09
N LEU A 187 -5.86 6.97 -15.59
CA LEU A 187 -5.66 6.74 -14.16
C LEU A 187 -4.46 7.52 -13.62
N LEU A 188 -3.32 7.48 -14.32
CA LEU A 188 -2.13 8.22 -13.94
C LEU A 188 -2.37 9.73 -13.94
N THR A 189 -3.12 10.24 -14.91
CA THR A 189 -3.51 11.66 -14.99
C THR A 189 -4.37 12.07 -13.80
N VAL A 190 -5.37 11.26 -13.44
CA VAL A 190 -6.23 11.51 -12.27
C VAL A 190 -5.41 11.48 -10.99
N LEU A 191 -4.53 10.50 -10.80
CA LEU A 191 -3.69 10.39 -9.62
C LEU A 191 -2.72 11.57 -9.49
N MET A 192 -2.07 11.97 -10.57
CA MET A 192 -1.18 13.14 -10.57
C MET A 192 -1.93 14.42 -10.22
N GLY A 193 -3.11 14.65 -10.81
CA GLY A 193 -3.94 15.81 -10.52
C GLY A 193 -4.40 15.88 -9.07
N LEU A 194 -4.82 14.73 -8.51
CA LEU A 194 -5.22 14.62 -7.11
C LEU A 194 -4.02 14.84 -6.17
N SER A 195 -2.90 14.19 -6.42
CA SER A 195 -1.69 14.34 -5.60
C SER A 195 -1.18 15.78 -5.58
N GLN A 196 -1.16 16.45 -6.74
CA GLN A 196 -0.78 17.87 -6.83
C GLN A 196 -1.74 18.78 -6.04
N ARG A 197 -3.03 18.45 -6.03
CA ARG A 197 -4.03 19.21 -5.29
C ARG A 197 -3.88 19.01 -3.79
N PHE A 198 -3.75 17.78 -3.33
CA PHE A 198 -3.55 17.46 -1.91
C PHE A 198 -2.27 18.09 -1.37
N MET A 199 -1.17 18.06 -2.11
CA MET A 199 0.05 18.76 -1.71
C MET A 199 -0.16 20.26 -1.44
N LYS A 200 -1.03 20.90 -2.21
CA LYS A 200 -1.29 22.34 -2.05
C LYS A 200 -2.23 22.65 -0.89
N GLU A 201 -3.13 21.75 -0.54
CA GLU A 201 -4.20 21.99 0.43
C GLU A 201 -3.90 21.44 1.84
N GLU A 202 -3.21 20.30 1.98
CA GLU A 202 -3.08 19.58 3.26
C GLU A 202 -1.67 19.13 3.62
N MET A 203 -0.76 19.06 2.67
CA MET A 203 0.56 18.47 2.91
C MET A 203 1.68 19.51 2.86
N ALA A 204 2.01 20.04 4.02
CA ALA A 204 3.41 20.31 4.29
C ALA A 204 4.05 18.95 4.72
N ILE A 205 4.38 18.06 3.76
CA ILE A 205 5.35 17.01 4.04
C ILE A 205 6.58 17.74 4.55
N ASP A 206 6.91 17.55 5.82
CA ASP A 206 8.14 18.14 6.34
C ASP A 206 9.32 17.32 5.82
N VAL A 207 9.71 17.62 4.58
CA VAL A 207 10.89 16.99 3.95
C VAL A 207 12.20 17.31 4.67
N THR A 208 12.15 18.02 5.80
CA THR A 208 13.33 18.42 6.58
C THR A 208 13.39 17.78 7.97
N GLY A 209 12.25 17.36 8.50
CA GLY A 209 12.09 16.74 9.81
C GLY A 209 12.76 15.37 9.95
N PRO A 210 12.75 14.81 11.17
CA PRO A 210 13.20 13.43 11.40
C PRO A 210 12.31 12.45 10.62
N GLY A 211 12.94 11.49 9.92
CA GLY A 211 12.24 10.56 9.06
C GLY A 211 11.35 9.59 9.83
N GLU A 212 10.17 9.34 9.27
CA GLU A 212 9.21 8.35 9.74
C GLU A 212 8.88 7.36 8.63
N GLY A 213 8.77 6.09 8.99
CA GLY A 213 8.53 5.03 8.03
C GLY A 213 7.92 3.78 8.66
N THR A 214 7.62 2.81 7.80
CA THR A 214 7.11 1.49 8.18
C THR A 214 7.92 0.40 7.50
N VAL A 215 8.27 -0.64 8.26
CA VAL A 215 8.95 -1.84 7.75
C VAL A 215 7.99 -2.62 6.86
N LEU A 216 8.40 -2.89 5.62
CA LEU A 216 7.65 -3.76 4.70
C LEU A 216 8.08 -5.22 4.89
N GLU A 217 9.39 -5.46 4.97
CA GLU A 217 9.97 -6.79 5.04
C GLU A 217 11.33 -6.76 5.72
N VAL A 218 11.68 -7.83 6.41
CA VAL A 218 13.00 -8.05 7.03
C VAL A 218 13.74 -9.11 6.20
N LYS A 219 14.98 -8.79 5.80
CA LYS A 219 15.81 -9.68 4.97
C LYS A 219 17.23 -9.78 5.48
N ASP A 220 17.88 -10.90 5.19
CA ASP A 220 19.33 -11.04 5.30
C ASP A 220 19.97 -10.77 3.93
N GLU A 221 20.75 -9.69 3.83
CA GLU A 221 21.40 -9.27 2.59
C GLU A 221 22.88 -9.57 2.62
N ARG A 222 23.38 -10.26 1.58
CA ARG A 222 24.78 -10.63 1.47
C ARG A 222 25.68 -9.41 1.52
N GLY A 223 26.51 -9.33 2.57
CA GLY A 223 27.46 -8.24 2.79
C GLY A 223 26.91 -7.06 3.63
N PHE A 224 25.65 -7.06 3.98
CA PHE A 224 25.01 -6.06 4.85
C PHE A 224 24.45 -6.68 6.15
N GLY A 225 24.19 -8.00 6.18
CA GLY A 225 23.49 -8.66 7.25
C GLY A 225 21.99 -8.38 7.22
N ALA A 226 21.35 -8.35 8.37
CA ALA A 226 19.93 -8.03 8.45
C ALA A 226 19.65 -6.61 7.95
N THR A 227 18.64 -6.50 7.10
CA THR A 227 18.16 -5.25 6.50
C THR A 227 16.64 -5.21 6.56
N VAL A 228 16.07 -4.02 6.57
CA VAL A 228 14.63 -3.82 6.47
C VAL A 228 14.29 -3.02 5.21
N ASP A 229 13.36 -3.54 4.42
CA ASP A 229 12.72 -2.78 3.36
C ASP A 229 11.68 -1.88 4.01
N THR A 230 11.75 -0.58 3.78
CA THR A 230 10.99 0.44 4.51
C THR A 230 10.36 1.42 3.53
N VAL A 231 9.12 1.80 3.75
CA VAL A 231 8.51 3.01 3.16
C VAL A 231 8.72 4.16 4.12
N VAL A 232 9.36 5.22 3.65
CA VAL A 232 9.49 6.51 4.34
C VAL A 232 8.33 7.39 3.87
N TYR A 233 7.43 7.76 4.75
CA TYR A 233 6.24 8.55 4.43
C TYR A 233 6.30 10.00 4.94
N ASP A 234 7.20 10.29 5.89
CA ASP A 234 7.43 11.66 6.37
C ASP A 234 8.92 11.90 6.68
N GLY A 235 9.37 13.13 6.62
CA GLY A 235 10.71 13.56 6.96
C GLY A 235 11.82 13.03 6.06
N VAL A 236 13.03 12.97 6.62
CA VAL A 236 14.26 12.49 5.96
C VAL A 236 15.00 11.52 6.85
N ILE A 237 15.43 10.41 6.30
CA ILE A 237 16.34 9.43 6.91
C ILE A 237 17.73 9.62 6.31
N ARG A 238 18.77 9.68 7.15
CA ARG A 238 20.17 9.84 6.73
C ARG A 238 21.02 8.69 7.20
N ASN A 239 22.07 8.41 6.43
CA ASN A 239 23.12 7.49 6.88
C ASN A 239 23.77 8.03 8.17
N GLY A 240 23.93 7.18 9.18
CA GLY A 240 24.40 7.57 10.52
C GLY A 240 23.30 8.07 11.46
N ASP A 241 22.06 8.22 11.03
CA ASP A 241 20.95 8.52 11.94
C ASP A 241 20.75 7.36 12.94
N THR A 242 20.46 7.69 14.19
CA THR A 242 19.92 6.75 15.15
C THR A 242 18.42 6.59 14.90
N ILE A 243 17.98 5.34 14.73
CA ILE A 243 16.59 4.99 14.54
C ILE A 243 16.08 4.08 15.66
N VAL A 244 14.77 4.16 15.91
CA VAL A 244 14.02 3.20 16.70
C VAL A 244 13.09 2.44 15.76
N VAL A 245 13.19 1.11 15.77
CA VAL A 245 12.37 0.21 14.95
C VAL A 245 11.59 -0.71 15.86
N GLY A 246 10.32 -0.96 15.54
CA GLY A 246 9.53 -1.93 16.29
C GLY A 246 10.09 -3.35 16.16
N GLY A 247 10.40 -3.96 17.28
CA GLY A 247 10.96 -5.32 17.39
C GLY A 247 9.98 -6.31 18.00
N GLN A 248 10.29 -7.62 17.88
CA GLN A 248 9.45 -8.72 18.36
C GLN A 248 9.18 -8.70 19.87
N ASN A 249 10.10 -8.21 20.67
CA ASN A 249 9.96 -8.14 22.13
C ASN A 249 10.01 -6.70 22.63
N GLU A 250 11.02 -5.95 22.20
CA GLU A 250 11.28 -4.56 22.59
C GLU A 250 11.68 -3.76 21.35
N PRO A 251 11.42 -2.44 21.30
CA PRO A 251 11.93 -1.61 20.22
C PRO A 251 13.44 -1.68 20.09
N ILE A 252 13.92 -1.75 18.87
CA ILE A 252 15.34 -1.83 18.52
C ILE A 252 15.85 -0.41 18.34
N VAL A 253 16.88 -0.04 19.10
CA VAL A 253 17.59 1.23 18.93
C VAL A 253 18.91 0.95 18.22
N THR A 254 19.09 1.49 17.02
CA THR A 254 20.26 1.19 16.20
C THR A 254 20.68 2.37 15.34
N GLU A 255 21.92 2.37 14.83
CA GLU A 255 22.45 3.39 13.92
C GLU A 255 22.50 2.85 12.48
N ILE A 256 22.01 3.65 11.55
CA ILE A 256 21.98 3.32 10.12
C ILE A 256 23.41 3.26 9.57
N ARG A 257 23.81 2.09 9.06
CA ARG A 257 25.12 1.87 8.40
C ARG A 257 25.08 2.13 6.89
N ALA A 258 23.94 1.87 6.27
CA ALA A 258 23.74 2.14 4.85
C ALA A 258 22.27 2.30 4.51
N LEU A 259 22.00 3.20 3.57
CA LEU A 259 20.73 3.35 2.89
C LEU A 259 20.90 2.91 1.44
N LEU A 260 20.02 2.04 0.99
CA LEU A 260 20.05 1.44 -0.34
C LEU A 260 18.74 1.73 -1.03
N ARG A 261 18.79 2.52 -2.12
CA ARG A 261 17.60 2.88 -2.90
C ARG A 261 17.47 1.91 -4.07
N PRO A 262 16.26 1.35 -4.33
CA PRO A 262 16.01 0.58 -5.54
C PRO A 262 16.09 1.51 -6.76
N ARG A 263 16.29 0.95 -7.94
CA ARG A 263 16.17 1.72 -9.18
C ARG A 263 14.72 2.18 -9.37
N PRO A 264 14.49 3.32 -10.03
CA PRO A 264 13.15 3.70 -10.46
C PRO A 264 12.47 2.56 -11.22
N LEU A 265 11.17 2.41 -11.07
CA LEU A 265 10.34 1.33 -11.63
C LEU A 265 10.62 -0.08 -11.09
N ALA A 266 11.64 -0.25 -10.27
CA ALA A 266 11.90 -1.53 -9.63
C ALA A 266 11.11 -1.66 -8.32
N GLU A 267 10.55 -2.84 -8.11
CA GLU A 267 9.92 -3.19 -6.83
C GLU A 267 11.02 -3.51 -5.80
N ILE A 268 10.96 -2.86 -4.63
CA ILE A 268 12.03 -2.88 -3.63
C ILE A 268 12.43 -4.29 -3.18
N ARG A 269 11.47 -5.22 -3.08
CA ARG A 269 11.72 -6.59 -2.60
C ARG A 269 12.42 -7.48 -3.64
N THR A 270 12.18 -7.24 -4.93
CA THR A 270 12.69 -8.06 -6.02
C THR A 270 13.93 -7.49 -6.67
N GLU A 271 14.24 -6.20 -6.41
CA GLU A 271 15.42 -5.54 -6.97
C GLU A 271 16.71 -6.16 -6.41
N LYS A 272 17.64 -6.43 -7.31
CA LYS A 272 18.97 -6.98 -6.98
C LYS A 272 20.09 -5.93 -7.05
N GLN A 273 19.79 -4.77 -7.60
CA GLN A 273 20.76 -3.69 -7.80
C GLN A 273 20.26 -2.44 -7.09
N PHE A 274 20.92 -2.13 -5.97
CA PHE A 274 20.64 -0.96 -5.17
C PHE A 274 21.75 0.06 -5.32
N GLU A 275 21.38 1.32 -5.26
CA GLU A 275 22.32 2.44 -5.15
C GLU A 275 22.45 2.85 -3.68
N LYS A 276 23.69 3.00 -3.22
CA LYS A 276 23.96 3.58 -1.90
C LYS A 276 23.72 5.08 -1.95
N VAL A 277 22.86 5.55 -1.06
CA VAL A 277 22.53 6.97 -0.92
C VAL A 277 22.87 7.49 0.45
N GLY A 278 23.13 8.79 0.58
CA GLY A 278 23.42 9.44 1.86
C GLY A 278 22.17 9.75 2.67
N GLU A 279 21.08 10.05 1.97
CA GLU A 279 19.78 10.39 2.57
C GLU A 279 18.62 9.97 1.66
N VAL A 280 17.45 9.80 2.27
CA VAL A 280 16.18 9.53 1.59
C VAL A 280 15.10 10.38 2.24
N ALA A 281 14.43 11.20 1.44
CA ALA A 281 13.26 11.98 1.85
C ALA A 281 11.97 11.23 1.52
N ALA A 282 10.90 11.52 2.23
CA ALA A 282 9.56 11.06 1.92
C ALA A 282 9.06 11.63 0.56
N ALA A 283 8.22 10.92 -0.18
CA ALA A 283 7.80 9.54 -0.03
C ALA A 283 8.73 8.62 -0.84
N ALA A 284 9.32 7.62 -0.21
CA ALA A 284 10.25 6.73 -0.91
C ALA A 284 10.35 5.35 -0.27
N GLY A 285 10.61 4.33 -1.12
CA GLY A 285 11.05 3.02 -0.68
C GLY A 285 12.57 2.99 -0.48
N VAL A 286 13.03 2.45 0.64
CA VAL A 286 14.46 2.34 0.97
C VAL A 286 14.74 1.06 1.75
N LYS A 287 15.87 0.42 1.44
CA LYS A 287 16.40 -0.67 2.25
C LYS A 287 17.39 -0.09 3.24
N ILE A 288 17.14 -0.29 4.53
CA ILE A 288 17.97 0.17 5.64
C ILE A 288 18.80 -0.99 6.15
N ALA A 289 20.13 -0.81 6.21
CA ALA A 289 21.06 -1.73 6.85
C ALA A 289 21.57 -1.14 8.17
N ALA A 290 21.33 -1.86 9.26
CA ALA A 290 21.78 -1.50 10.59
C ALA A 290 21.95 -2.76 11.46
N PRO A 291 22.64 -2.69 12.61
CA PRO A 291 22.72 -3.81 13.58
C PRO A 291 21.34 -4.21 14.11
N ASP A 292 21.21 -5.46 14.51
CA ASP A 292 20.08 -6.03 15.25
C ASP A 292 18.69 -5.96 14.55
N LEU A 293 18.66 -5.63 13.26
CA LEU A 293 17.43 -5.57 12.48
C LEU A 293 16.80 -6.93 12.21
N ASP A 294 17.48 -8.03 12.51
CA ASP A 294 16.91 -9.39 12.45
C ASP A 294 15.76 -9.61 13.46
N GLN A 295 15.66 -8.75 14.48
CA GLN A 295 14.58 -8.74 15.46
C GLN A 295 13.42 -7.80 15.07
N ALA A 296 13.54 -7.06 13.97
CA ALA A 296 12.48 -6.16 13.51
C ALA A 296 11.25 -6.93 13.02
N MET A 297 10.10 -6.29 13.04
CA MET A 297 8.86 -6.88 12.56
C MET A 297 8.38 -6.17 11.29
N ALA A 298 7.88 -6.95 10.33
CA ALA A 298 7.16 -6.39 9.20
C ALA A 298 5.85 -5.71 9.68
N GLY A 299 5.60 -4.51 9.17
CA GLY A 299 4.51 -3.64 9.63
C GLY A 299 4.87 -2.73 10.81
N ALA A 300 6.05 -2.87 11.38
CA ALA A 300 6.47 -2.05 12.52
C ALA A 300 6.93 -0.65 12.11
N PRO A 301 6.76 0.36 12.99
CA PRO A 301 7.22 1.71 12.75
C PRO A 301 8.75 1.81 12.75
N VAL A 302 9.24 2.76 11.96
CA VAL A 302 10.63 3.23 11.96
C VAL A 302 10.62 4.72 12.26
N ARG A 303 11.34 5.16 13.28
CA ARG A 303 11.40 6.57 13.71
C ARG A 303 12.85 7.02 13.87
N VAL A 304 13.21 8.14 13.24
CA VAL A 304 14.50 8.80 13.42
C VAL A 304 14.48 9.59 14.73
N VAL A 305 15.52 9.43 15.56
CA VAL A 305 15.61 10.09 16.88
C VAL A 305 15.89 11.59 16.73
N ARG A 306 16.90 11.98 15.98
CA ARG A 306 17.43 13.34 15.71
C ARG A 306 17.21 14.36 16.85
N ASP A 307 16.15 15.18 16.78
CA ASP A 307 15.92 16.29 17.73
C ASP A 307 15.15 15.86 19.00
N ARG A 308 14.93 14.56 19.18
CA ARG A 308 14.24 13.93 20.32
C ARG A 308 15.21 13.08 21.14
N THR A 309 14.85 12.73 22.37
CA THR A 309 15.63 11.74 23.13
C THR A 309 15.26 10.33 22.68
N VAL A 310 16.22 9.41 22.79
CA VAL A 310 15.99 7.99 22.48
C VAL A 310 14.81 7.44 23.27
N ASP A 311 14.72 7.74 24.57
CA ASP A 311 13.64 7.25 25.43
C ASP A 311 12.26 7.74 24.99
N GLN A 312 12.14 8.99 24.52
CA GLN A 312 10.88 9.53 23.98
C GLN A 312 10.44 8.76 22.75
N VAL A 313 11.35 8.49 21.81
CA VAL A 313 11.04 7.79 20.58
C VAL A 313 10.75 6.30 20.83
N VAL A 314 11.44 5.69 21.81
CA VAL A 314 11.15 4.31 22.24
C VAL A 314 9.74 4.19 22.83
N GLU A 315 9.34 5.13 23.70
CA GLU A 315 7.99 5.12 24.27
C GLU A 315 6.92 5.40 23.21
N GLU A 316 7.20 6.26 22.23
CA GLU A 316 6.33 6.50 21.08
C GLU A 316 6.12 5.21 20.27
N VAL A 317 7.21 4.52 19.90
CA VAL A 317 7.16 3.24 19.17
C VAL A 317 6.44 2.17 20.00
N LYS A 318 6.68 2.09 21.32
CA LYS A 318 5.95 1.15 22.20
C LYS A 318 4.46 1.44 22.25
N ALA A 319 4.08 2.70 22.40
CA ALA A 319 2.68 3.11 22.40
C ALA A 319 2.00 2.75 21.08
N GLU A 320 2.71 2.96 19.96
CA GLU A 320 2.24 2.61 18.62
C GLU A 320 2.07 1.09 18.44
N LEU A 321 2.96 0.29 18.96
CA LEU A 321 2.82 -1.17 18.94
C LEU A 321 1.74 -1.67 19.90
N ALA A 322 1.58 -1.04 21.05
CA ALA A 322 0.58 -1.44 22.06
C ALA A 322 -0.87 -1.22 21.62
N GLU A 323 -1.13 -0.26 20.71
CA GLU A 323 -2.47 -0.11 20.14
C GLU A 323 -2.87 -1.28 19.20
N ILE A 324 -1.91 -2.10 18.75
CA ILE A 324 -2.14 -3.34 17.99
C ILE A 324 -2.38 -4.51 18.97
N GLU A 325 -2.29 -4.28 20.29
CA GLU A 325 -2.56 -5.35 21.25
C GLU A 325 -3.98 -5.90 21.06
N VAL A 326 -4.00 -7.18 20.72
CA VAL A 326 -5.24 -7.96 20.63
C VAL A 326 -5.76 -8.16 22.03
N GLU A 327 -7.02 -7.79 22.29
CA GLU A 327 -7.68 -8.13 23.55
C GLU A 327 -7.60 -9.65 23.76
N THR A 328 -6.92 -10.05 24.82
CA THR A 328 -6.75 -11.46 25.19
C THR A 328 -7.71 -11.84 26.31
N ALA A 329 -8.20 -13.06 26.28
CA ALA A 329 -9.05 -13.64 27.30
C ALA A 329 -8.26 -14.71 28.09
N ASP A 330 -8.78 -15.10 29.26
CA ASP A 330 -8.20 -16.15 30.09
C ASP A 330 -8.25 -17.54 29.43
N ASN A 331 -9.13 -17.69 28.43
CA ASN A 331 -9.29 -18.92 27.64
C ASN A 331 -9.52 -18.58 26.16
N GLY A 332 -9.03 -19.39 25.22
CA GLY A 332 -9.19 -19.14 23.81
C GLY A 332 -8.12 -19.75 22.93
N VAL A 333 -7.99 -19.25 21.70
CA VAL A 333 -7.02 -19.72 20.73
C VAL A 333 -5.70 -18.96 20.83
N VAL A 334 -4.60 -19.63 20.50
CA VAL A 334 -3.29 -18.99 20.30
C VAL A 334 -3.14 -18.66 18.81
N VAL A 335 -2.88 -17.38 18.50
CA VAL A 335 -2.74 -16.87 17.15
C VAL A 335 -1.29 -16.48 16.89
N LYS A 336 -0.75 -16.93 15.77
CA LYS A 336 0.57 -16.52 15.26
C LYS A 336 0.42 -16.06 13.82
N ALA A 337 1.11 -14.97 13.49
CA ALA A 337 1.13 -14.42 12.14
C ALA A 337 2.55 -14.00 11.76
N ASP A 338 2.81 -13.86 10.49
CA ASP A 338 4.09 -13.43 9.92
C ASP A 338 4.31 -11.92 10.01
N THR A 339 3.21 -11.15 10.05
CA THR A 339 3.23 -9.68 10.13
C THR A 339 2.23 -9.16 11.16
N LEU A 340 2.44 -7.93 11.63
CA LEU A 340 1.49 -7.24 12.51
C LEU A 340 0.10 -7.12 11.88
N GLY A 341 0.01 -6.86 10.57
CA GLY A 341 -1.27 -6.75 9.89
C GLY A 341 -2.02 -8.06 9.75
N SER A 342 -1.32 -9.14 9.42
CA SER A 342 -1.91 -10.48 9.41
C SER A 342 -2.44 -10.84 10.80
N LEU A 343 -1.70 -10.46 11.85
CA LEU A 343 -2.11 -10.68 13.24
C LEU A 343 -3.40 -9.92 13.58
N GLU A 344 -3.45 -8.64 13.26
CA GLU A 344 -4.62 -7.78 13.49
C GLU A 344 -5.84 -8.28 12.71
N ALA A 345 -5.66 -8.65 11.44
CA ALA A 345 -6.71 -9.19 10.60
C ALA A 345 -7.29 -10.50 11.15
N MET A 346 -6.43 -11.43 11.55
CA MET A 346 -6.87 -12.69 12.19
C MET A 346 -7.60 -12.43 13.51
N ALA A 347 -7.10 -11.49 14.32
CA ALA A 347 -7.74 -11.11 15.57
C ALA A 347 -9.13 -10.50 15.35
N ASN A 348 -9.29 -9.66 14.33
CA ASN A 348 -10.58 -9.08 13.99
C ASN A 348 -11.58 -10.16 13.50
N ALA A 349 -11.14 -11.05 12.61
CA ALA A 349 -11.97 -12.16 12.13
C ALA A 349 -12.41 -13.11 13.25
N LEU A 350 -11.52 -13.40 14.19
CA LEU A 350 -11.84 -14.22 15.36
C LEU A 350 -12.82 -13.51 16.31
N ARG A 351 -12.68 -12.20 16.47
CA ARG A 351 -13.60 -11.38 17.27
C ARG A 351 -14.99 -11.33 16.65
N GLU A 352 -15.10 -11.16 15.34
CA GLU A 352 -16.38 -11.22 14.60
C GLU A 352 -17.04 -12.61 14.70
N ALA A 353 -16.24 -13.66 14.75
CA ALA A 353 -16.70 -15.03 14.96
C ALA A 353 -16.95 -15.36 16.45
N GLU A 354 -16.82 -14.40 17.37
CA GLU A 354 -16.95 -14.58 18.84
C GLU A 354 -15.99 -15.64 19.39
N VAL A 355 -14.84 -15.88 18.73
CA VAL A 355 -13.80 -16.80 19.20
C VAL A 355 -12.80 -16.03 20.07
N PRO A 356 -12.70 -16.35 21.37
CA PRO A 356 -11.78 -15.66 22.28
C PRO A 356 -10.33 -15.97 21.93
N ILE A 357 -9.45 -14.99 22.09
CA ILE A 357 -8.01 -15.10 21.82
C ILE A 357 -7.28 -15.14 23.17
N LEU A 358 -6.58 -16.23 23.43
CA LEU A 358 -5.74 -16.38 24.63
C LEU A 358 -4.39 -15.65 24.45
N ARG A 359 -3.82 -15.73 23.25
CA ARG A 359 -2.54 -15.14 22.92
C ARG A 359 -2.43 -14.84 21.43
N ALA A 360 -1.87 -13.66 21.09
CA ALA A 360 -1.64 -13.27 19.71
C ALA A 360 -0.23 -12.65 19.60
N GLU A 361 0.62 -13.18 18.72
CA GLU A 361 1.99 -12.70 18.54
C GLU A 361 2.44 -12.85 17.08
N VAL A 362 3.37 -11.99 16.65
CA VAL A 362 4.07 -12.11 15.38
C VAL A 362 5.22 -13.10 15.50
N GLY A 363 5.48 -13.87 14.46
CA GLY A 363 6.59 -14.83 14.32
C GLY A 363 6.15 -16.30 14.29
N ASP A 364 7.15 -17.19 14.24
CA ASP A 364 6.96 -18.63 14.15
C ASP A 364 6.34 -19.22 15.39
N ILE A 365 5.68 -20.38 15.22
CA ILE A 365 5.15 -21.15 16.33
C ILE A 365 6.33 -21.74 17.15
N ALA A 366 6.41 -21.34 18.42
CA ALA A 366 7.41 -21.83 19.36
C ALA A 366 6.83 -22.93 20.30
N PRO A 367 7.67 -23.76 20.92
CA PRO A 367 7.21 -24.79 21.88
C PRO A 367 6.38 -24.23 23.04
N ARG A 368 6.63 -22.99 23.47
CA ARG A 368 5.84 -22.27 24.47
C ARG A 368 4.39 -22.01 24.03
N ASP A 369 4.15 -21.80 22.73
CA ASP A 369 2.83 -21.50 22.19
C ASP A 369 1.96 -22.76 22.22
N ILE A 370 2.56 -23.94 21.93
CA ILE A 370 1.92 -25.25 22.05
C ILE A 370 1.56 -25.51 23.52
N ALA A 371 2.49 -25.28 24.44
CA ALA A 371 2.25 -25.48 25.88
C ALA A 371 1.10 -24.58 26.41
N VAL A 372 1.01 -23.33 25.94
CA VAL A 372 -0.08 -22.40 26.27
C VAL A 372 -1.41 -22.91 25.70
N ALA A 373 -1.43 -23.33 24.42
CA ALA A 373 -2.63 -23.87 23.79
C ALA A 373 -3.12 -25.18 24.44
N GLU A 374 -2.22 -26.05 24.93
CA GLU A 374 -2.57 -27.26 25.67
C GLU A 374 -3.22 -26.94 27.03
N THR A 375 -2.80 -25.88 27.70
CA THR A 375 -3.40 -25.49 28.99
C THR A 375 -4.78 -24.86 28.82
N ALA A 376 -5.05 -24.20 27.69
CA ALA A 376 -6.35 -23.63 27.38
C ALA A 376 -7.48 -24.65 27.13
N ASN A 377 -7.13 -25.90 26.82
CA ASN A 377 -8.09 -26.98 26.55
C ASN A 377 -8.44 -27.84 27.79
N GLN A 378 -8.06 -27.43 28.99
CA GLN A 378 -8.28 -28.22 30.22
C GLN A 378 -9.48 -27.74 31.06
N ASP A 379 -10.21 -26.75 30.59
CA ASP A 379 -11.49 -26.28 31.14
C ASP A 379 -12.60 -26.38 30.06
#